data_8d5b8d7ed161474f27110f87e9a3801b
#
_entry.id   8d5b8d7ed161474f27110f87e9a3801b
#
_cell.length_a   1.000
_cell.length_b   1.000
_cell.length_c   1.000
_cell.angle_alpha   90.00
_cell.angle_beta   90.00
_cell.angle_gamma   90.00
#
_symmetry.space_group_name_H-M   'P 1'
#
loop_
_entity.id
_entity.type
_entity.pdbx_description
1 polymer ?
#
loop_
_entity_poly.entity_id
_entity_poly.type
_entity_poly.pdbx_seq_one_letter_code
_entity_poly.pdbx_strand_id
1 'polypeptide(L)'
;MDFALEATIELSKPIDFLTQTFPSLIAKINSELFRKGVPKEQEGSRIVNWKIAGTKLFLRIEGTTYLRPHDALLRLRNFLAEKLGKEQGIGIRSLFVKEYEIRFKPKKMPKQMVEVKVPWVKEITQKDNKLLVKLQNLDSTALEDRYVERILRRIEEKISAQYVKGKAETCEVVKKSKPKIKKYKFKEDITEELIKKGWIKKFTTAGIWHFLPPMTALIRAIEQIIIERIVKPMGFQEILLPRLISLETQMKKGQLAIPNDLFWVCPPISKNVEEFEDFIDYVEVTQTIPKDLITKKLDLPIGALSYAQCEGFYQIFEKEIVDLDKLPLKFFDRFGPTWRYEAGGLKGLERLNEFYRIELVYIGSPEQVVKIRDEVKDRTLEIVDKIFDLEWRIDKVIPVYLEHAGKVEEEIEELVKTYDLTIILPFKTLSKGEKELEIASFHVHKDFYAERFNFKDKSDRIVWTGCCGLGPTRFAYVFLLRHGLNFEEWPEEVKEAIKNLYGKFPESLKLVSWP
;
A
#
# COMPACT_ATOMS: atom_id res chain seq x y z
N MET A 1 6.84 23.44 -19.92
CA MET A 1 5.64 23.72 -19.09
C MET A 1 5.52 25.23 -18.95
N ASP A 2 4.31 25.73 -19.08
CA ASP A 2 4.00 27.16 -18.93
C ASP A 2 3.05 27.31 -17.75
N PHE A 3 3.29 28.30 -16.91
CA PHE A 3 2.56 28.51 -15.67
C PHE A 3 2.12 29.96 -15.54
N ALA A 4 0.90 30.19 -15.06
CA ALA A 4 0.40 31.50 -14.67
C ALA A 4 -0.46 31.42 -13.42
N LEU A 5 -0.12 32.14 -12.36
CA LEU A 5 -0.90 32.17 -11.13
C LEU A 5 -1.34 33.57 -10.74
N GLU A 6 -2.49 33.65 -10.09
CA GLU A 6 -3.00 34.86 -9.45
C GLU A 6 -3.04 34.64 -7.94
N ALA A 7 -2.30 35.48 -7.20
CA ALA A 7 -2.16 35.34 -5.76
C ALA A 7 -2.46 36.65 -5.03
N THR A 8 -2.78 36.53 -3.76
CA THR A 8 -2.92 37.62 -2.81
C THR A 8 -2.03 37.35 -1.60
N ILE A 9 -1.20 38.32 -1.23
CA ILE A 9 -0.49 38.32 0.04
C ILE A 9 -1.17 39.37 0.92
N GLU A 10 -1.60 38.95 2.10
CA GLU A 10 -2.20 39.82 3.11
C GLU A 10 -1.18 40.17 4.20
N LEU A 11 -1.03 41.46 4.48
CA LEU A 11 -0.07 41.99 5.42
C LEU A 11 -0.78 42.49 6.71
N SER A 12 -0.02 42.66 7.77
CA SER A 12 -0.55 43.12 9.05
C SER A 12 -0.94 44.59 9.12
N LYS A 13 -0.43 45.42 8.18
CA LYS A 13 -0.71 46.87 8.08
C LYS A 13 -0.83 47.27 6.62
N PRO A 14 -1.50 48.39 6.29
CA PRO A 14 -1.56 48.93 4.92
C PRO A 14 -0.19 49.23 4.36
N ILE A 15 -0.01 48.97 3.05
CA ILE A 15 1.25 49.19 2.32
C ILE A 15 1.08 50.10 1.13
N ASP A 16 0.03 50.95 1.09
CA ASP A 16 -0.26 51.85 -0.01
C ASP A 16 0.91 52.85 -0.25
N PHE A 17 1.70 53.15 0.79
CA PHE A 17 2.90 53.98 0.68
C PHE A 17 3.98 53.40 -0.25
N LEU A 18 3.97 52.10 -0.51
CA LEU A 18 4.89 51.44 -1.45
C LEU A 18 4.49 51.63 -2.92
N THR A 19 3.28 52.08 -3.23
CA THR A 19 2.74 52.10 -4.59
C THR A 19 3.67 52.82 -5.60
N GLN A 20 4.32 53.93 -5.18
CA GLN A 20 5.24 54.68 -6.05
C GLN A 20 6.58 53.98 -6.27
N THR A 21 7.09 53.26 -5.24
CA THR A 21 8.40 52.58 -5.29
C THR A 21 8.29 51.13 -5.73
N PHE A 22 7.09 50.56 -5.73
CA PHE A 22 6.85 49.17 -6.04
C PHE A 22 7.27 48.72 -7.45
N PRO A 23 7.12 49.55 -8.53
CA PRO A 23 7.62 49.18 -9.86
C PRO A 23 9.12 48.88 -9.89
N SER A 24 9.94 49.72 -9.22
CA SER A 24 11.39 49.51 -9.12
C SER A 24 11.73 48.26 -8.27
N LEU A 25 10.96 48.01 -7.21
CA LEU A 25 11.10 46.81 -6.41
C LEU A 25 10.76 45.53 -7.22
N ILE A 26 9.68 45.55 -8.01
CA ILE A 26 9.31 44.45 -8.91
C ILE A 26 10.41 44.18 -9.94
N ALA A 27 10.97 45.24 -10.56
CA ALA A 27 12.08 45.09 -11.50
C ALA A 27 13.26 44.35 -10.85
N LYS A 28 13.63 44.75 -9.62
CA LYS A 28 14.69 44.09 -8.85
C LYS A 28 14.36 42.66 -8.47
N ILE A 29 13.12 42.38 -8.06
CA ILE A 29 12.65 41.01 -7.76
C ILE A 29 12.77 40.12 -9.00
N ASN A 30 12.29 40.57 -10.14
CA ASN A 30 12.33 39.83 -11.39
C ASN A 30 13.77 39.58 -11.88
N SER A 31 14.67 40.58 -11.75
CA SER A 31 16.05 40.48 -12.25
C SER A 31 17.03 39.78 -11.29
N GLU A 32 16.78 39.83 -9.99
CA GLU A 32 17.69 39.26 -8.98
C GLU A 32 17.09 38.08 -8.24
N LEU A 33 15.95 38.24 -7.53
CA LEU A 33 15.38 37.22 -6.65
C LEU A 33 14.87 35.99 -7.44
N PHE A 34 14.16 36.26 -8.55
CA PHE A 34 13.59 35.24 -9.40
C PHE A 34 14.59 34.66 -10.41
N ARG A 35 15.78 35.23 -10.48
CA ARG A 35 16.90 34.68 -11.29
C ARG A 35 17.82 33.74 -10.50
N LYS A 36 17.74 33.73 -9.17
CA LYS A 36 18.55 32.83 -8.34
C LYS A 36 18.27 31.37 -8.66
N GLY A 37 19.30 30.62 -9.09
CA GLY A 37 19.21 29.21 -9.44
C GLY A 37 18.59 28.91 -10.82
N VAL A 38 18.31 29.94 -11.63
CA VAL A 38 17.87 29.80 -13.02
C VAL A 38 19.09 29.93 -13.95
N PRO A 39 19.32 28.99 -14.90
CA PRO A 39 20.40 29.11 -15.88
C PRO A 39 20.32 30.41 -16.66
N LYS A 40 21.48 30.96 -17.06
CA LYS A 40 21.55 32.30 -17.71
C LYS A 40 20.71 32.40 -18.99
N GLU A 41 20.64 31.32 -19.76
CA GLU A 41 19.93 31.24 -21.04
C GLU A 41 18.45 30.85 -20.93
N GLN A 42 17.96 30.61 -19.71
CA GLN A 42 16.60 30.14 -19.49
C GLN A 42 15.75 31.18 -18.77
N GLU A 43 14.45 31.17 -19.05
CA GLU A 43 13.51 32.05 -18.36
C GLU A 43 13.02 31.40 -17.06
N GLY A 44 13.01 32.17 -15.97
CA GLY A 44 12.39 31.77 -14.68
C GLY A 44 10.96 32.27 -14.58
N SER A 45 10.54 32.64 -13.36
CA SER A 45 9.27 33.32 -13.13
C SER A 45 9.44 34.83 -13.15
N ARG A 46 8.36 35.56 -13.47
CA ARG A 46 8.28 37.03 -13.40
C ARG A 46 6.92 37.47 -12.89
N ILE A 47 6.88 38.53 -12.11
CA ILE A 47 5.66 39.29 -11.78
C ILE A 47 5.30 40.12 -13.01
N VAL A 48 4.15 39.81 -13.61
CA VAL A 48 3.67 40.50 -14.84
C VAL A 48 2.59 41.52 -14.53
N ASN A 49 1.88 41.39 -13.44
CA ASN A 49 0.89 42.35 -12.97
C ASN A 49 0.83 42.35 -11.44
N TRP A 50 0.49 43.52 -10.89
CA TRP A 50 0.33 43.69 -9.45
C TRP A 50 -0.63 44.83 -9.12
N LYS A 51 -1.22 44.78 -7.92
CA LYS A 51 -2.05 45.85 -7.36
C LYS A 51 -1.93 45.84 -5.84
N ILE A 52 -1.75 47.02 -5.27
CA ILE A 52 -1.82 47.26 -3.83
C ILE A 52 -3.20 47.85 -3.48
N ALA A 53 -3.83 47.36 -2.42
CA ALA A 53 -5.07 47.89 -1.89
C ALA A 53 -5.09 47.68 -0.36
N GLY A 54 -4.72 48.68 0.40
CA GLY A 54 -4.63 48.62 1.87
C GLY A 54 -3.62 47.55 2.32
N THR A 55 -4.11 46.53 3.02
CA THR A 55 -3.27 45.42 3.52
C THR A 55 -3.02 44.32 2.50
N LYS A 56 -3.57 44.41 1.28
CA LYS A 56 -3.52 43.34 0.29
C LYS A 56 -2.64 43.69 -0.91
N LEU A 57 -1.75 42.77 -1.24
CA LEU A 57 -0.94 42.78 -2.44
C LEU A 57 -1.44 41.69 -3.39
N PHE A 58 -2.04 42.07 -4.49
CA PHE A 58 -2.47 41.19 -5.57
C PHE A 58 -1.34 41.06 -6.60
N LEU A 59 -1.10 39.85 -7.07
CA LEU A 59 0.01 39.53 -7.97
C LEU A 59 -0.46 38.56 -9.05
N ARG A 60 0.02 38.80 -10.28
CA ARG A 60 0.03 37.79 -11.34
C ARG A 60 1.47 37.44 -11.66
N ILE A 61 1.80 36.16 -11.52
CA ILE A 61 3.15 35.62 -11.75
C ILE A 61 3.06 34.61 -12.88
N GLU A 62 3.89 34.76 -13.89
CA GLU A 62 4.06 33.81 -14.99
C GLU A 62 5.45 33.19 -14.92
N GLY A 63 5.63 31.96 -15.36
CA GLY A 63 6.93 31.30 -15.27
C GLY A 63 7.02 29.96 -16.00
N THR A 64 8.20 29.38 -15.89
CA THR A 64 8.58 28.12 -16.54
C THR A 64 8.93 27.04 -15.50
N THR A 65 9.44 25.89 -15.95
CA THR A 65 9.89 24.80 -15.09
C THR A 65 11.14 25.09 -14.27
N TYR A 66 11.95 26.08 -14.67
CA TYR A 66 13.21 26.42 -13.99
C TYR A 66 13.02 27.16 -12.68
N LEU A 67 12.00 28.00 -12.61
CA LEU A 67 11.45 28.54 -11.37
C LEU A 67 9.94 28.63 -11.57
N ARG A 68 9.20 27.79 -10.89
CA ARG A 68 7.74 27.77 -10.99
C ARG A 68 7.14 28.96 -10.23
N PRO A 69 6.02 29.53 -10.68
CA PRO A 69 5.39 30.69 -10.03
C PRO A 69 5.06 30.50 -8.55
N HIS A 70 4.68 29.31 -8.10
CA HIS A 70 4.42 29.06 -6.69
C HIS A 70 5.70 29.06 -5.84
N ASP A 71 6.82 28.53 -6.37
CA ASP A 71 8.13 28.62 -5.69
C ASP A 71 8.62 30.08 -5.65
N ALA A 72 8.40 30.83 -6.75
CA ALA A 72 8.69 32.24 -6.81
C ALA A 72 7.87 33.06 -5.81
N LEU A 73 6.58 32.74 -5.66
CA LEU A 73 5.68 33.34 -4.70
C LEU A 73 6.12 33.09 -3.24
N LEU A 74 6.55 31.87 -2.92
CA LEU A 74 7.10 31.55 -1.59
C LEU A 74 8.42 32.30 -1.32
N ARG A 75 9.31 32.44 -2.33
CA ARG A 75 10.52 33.27 -2.22
C ARG A 75 10.17 34.72 -1.99
N LEU A 76 9.19 35.25 -2.73
CA LEU A 76 8.71 36.63 -2.57
C LEU A 76 8.14 36.85 -1.18
N ARG A 77 7.31 35.97 -0.67
CA ARG A 77 6.78 36.04 0.68
C ARG A 77 7.90 36.16 1.73
N ASN A 78 8.92 35.31 1.63
CA ASN A 78 10.03 35.33 2.57
C ASN A 78 10.85 36.63 2.47
N PHE A 79 11.09 37.09 1.23
CA PHE A 79 11.77 38.37 0.99
C PHE A 79 10.99 39.57 1.57
N LEU A 80 9.68 39.63 1.34
CA LEU A 80 8.83 40.69 1.87
C LEU A 80 8.73 40.61 3.41
N ALA A 81 8.62 39.42 3.99
CA ALA A 81 8.60 39.24 5.43
C ALA A 81 9.87 39.76 6.10
N GLU A 82 11.03 39.50 5.49
CA GLU A 82 12.31 40.02 6.00
C GLU A 82 12.41 41.53 5.85
N LYS A 83 12.16 42.05 4.65
CA LYS A 83 12.31 43.46 4.33
C LYS A 83 11.33 44.35 5.10
N LEU A 84 10.04 44.07 4.99
CA LEU A 84 8.99 44.88 5.63
C LEU A 84 8.92 44.63 7.14
N GLY A 85 9.26 43.41 7.59
CA GLY A 85 9.33 43.09 9.02
C GLY A 85 10.41 43.86 9.75
N LYS A 86 11.63 43.91 9.19
CA LYS A 86 12.76 44.61 9.80
C LYS A 86 12.65 46.14 9.67
N GLU A 87 12.23 46.64 8.51
CA GLU A 87 12.22 48.08 8.22
C GLU A 87 10.97 48.80 8.72
N GLN A 88 9.80 48.13 8.75
CA GLN A 88 8.49 48.75 8.96
C GLN A 88 7.64 48.09 10.05
N GLY A 89 8.09 46.99 10.63
CA GLY A 89 7.30 46.20 11.57
C GLY A 89 5.98 45.68 10.97
N ILE A 90 6.01 45.31 9.67
CA ILE A 90 4.86 44.79 8.92
C ILE A 90 5.07 43.31 8.66
N GLY A 91 4.23 42.47 9.25
CA GLY A 91 4.25 41.00 9.05
C GLY A 91 3.31 40.56 7.94
N ILE A 92 3.54 39.36 7.42
CA ILE A 92 2.63 38.67 6.48
C ILE A 92 1.61 37.86 7.31
N ARG A 93 0.32 38.04 7.01
CA ARG A 93 -0.80 37.34 7.67
C ARG A 93 -1.23 36.08 6.93
N SER A 94 -1.38 36.19 5.61
CA SER A 94 -1.78 35.07 4.78
C SER A 94 -1.20 35.18 3.37
N LEU A 95 -1.13 34.04 2.69
CA LEU A 95 -0.81 33.89 1.30
C LEU A 95 -1.84 32.97 0.67
N PHE A 96 -2.44 33.39 -0.43
CA PHE A 96 -3.52 32.69 -1.07
C PHE A 96 -3.42 32.79 -2.58
N VAL A 97 -3.46 31.64 -3.26
CA VAL A 97 -3.52 31.56 -4.73
C VAL A 97 -4.96 31.33 -5.13
N LYS A 98 -5.53 32.33 -5.77
CA LYS A 98 -6.92 32.32 -6.23
C LYS A 98 -7.11 31.41 -7.43
N GLU A 99 -6.21 31.52 -8.41
CA GLU A 99 -6.24 30.73 -9.64
C GLU A 99 -4.81 30.43 -10.10
N TYR A 100 -4.60 29.21 -10.59
CA TYR A 100 -3.30 28.76 -11.09
C TYR A 100 -3.48 27.92 -12.34
N GLU A 101 -3.07 28.41 -13.48
CA GLU A 101 -3.08 27.71 -14.75
C GLU A 101 -1.73 27.06 -15.02
N ILE A 102 -1.75 25.78 -15.35
CA ILE A 102 -0.56 24.96 -15.66
C ILE A 102 -0.78 24.29 -17.01
N ARG A 103 0.07 24.60 -17.99
CA ARG A 103 0.05 23.96 -19.31
C ARG A 103 1.27 23.08 -19.46
N PHE A 104 1.06 21.80 -19.67
CA PHE A 104 2.15 20.85 -19.86
C PHE A 104 1.81 19.75 -20.87
N LYS A 105 2.86 19.19 -21.49
CA LYS A 105 2.72 18.01 -22.34
C LYS A 105 3.00 16.78 -21.48
N PRO A 106 2.02 15.89 -21.27
CA PRO A 106 2.24 14.65 -20.53
C PRO A 106 3.13 13.69 -21.34
N LYS A 107 3.73 12.71 -20.67
CA LYS A 107 4.54 11.65 -21.31
C LYS A 107 3.73 10.89 -22.39
N LYS A 108 2.45 10.60 -22.09
CA LYS A 108 1.46 10.03 -23.02
C LYS A 108 0.20 10.88 -22.97
N MET A 109 -0.47 11.08 -24.11
CA MET A 109 -1.74 11.83 -24.11
C MET A 109 -2.86 10.93 -23.55
N PRO A 110 -3.82 11.45 -22.79
CA PRO A 110 -4.90 10.63 -22.26
C PRO A 110 -5.80 10.10 -23.39
N LYS A 111 -6.18 8.82 -23.30
CA LYS A 111 -7.21 8.22 -24.17
C LYS A 111 -8.61 8.73 -23.80
N GLN A 112 -8.81 8.98 -22.51
CA GLN A 112 -9.98 9.62 -21.93
C GLN A 112 -9.52 10.66 -20.92
N MET A 113 -10.21 11.80 -20.85
CA MET A 113 -9.85 12.85 -19.91
C MET A 113 -9.85 12.32 -18.47
N VAL A 114 -8.83 12.72 -17.73
CA VAL A 114 -8.66 12.32 -16.33
C VAL A 114 -9.19 13.39 -15.39
N GLU A 115 -9.78 12.95 -14.29
CA GLU A 115 -10.17 13.80 -13.17
C GLU A 115 -9.28 13.52 -11.95
N VAL A 116 -8.94 14.58 -11.21
CA VAL A 116 -8.35 14.47 -9.88
C VAL A 116 -9.31 15.14 -8.90
N LYS A 117 -9.99 14.32 -8.08
CA LYS A 117 -11.09 14.75 -7.19
C LYS A 117 -10.52 15.28 -5.87
N VAL A 118 -9.98 16.50 -5.91
CA VAL A 118 -9.52 17.24 -4.72
C VAL A 118 -10.01 18.69 -4.82
N PRO A 119 -10.20 19.40 -3.68
CA PRO A 119 -10.79 20.76 -3.68
C PRO A 119 -10.01 21.79 -4.50
N TRP A 120 -8.72 21.58 -4.66
CA TRP A 120 -7.81 22.51 -5.35
C TRP A 120 -7.81 22.36 -6.87
N VAL A 121 -8.34 21.28 -7.43
CA VAL A 121 -8.44 21.08 -8.88
C VAL A 121 -9.80 21.57 -9.36
N LYS A 122 -9.82 22.64 -10.16
CA LYS A 122 -11.03 23.20 -10.76
C LYS A 122 -11.38 22.49 -12.05
N GLU A 123 -10.38 22.27 -12.92
CA GLU A 123 -10.59 21.77 -14.27
C GLU A 123 -9.31 21.15 -14.84
N ILE A 124 -9.46 20.09 -15.63
CA ILE A 124 -8.40 19.52 -16.47
C ILE A 124 -8.94 19.41 -17.88
N THR A 125 -8.33 20.09 -18.84
CA THR A 125 -8.74 20.09 -20.26
C THR A 125 -7.56 19.85 -21.17
N GLN A 126 -7.84 19.40 -22.39
CA GLN A 126 -6.83 19.23 -23.43
C GLN A 126 -6.95 20.32 -24.48
N LYS A 127 -5.84 20.96 -24.80
CA LYS A 127 -5.76 21.94 -25.87
C LYS A 127 -4.38 21.85 -26.58
N ASP A 128 -4.39 21.84 -27.91
CA ASP A 128 -3.17 21.88 -28.73
C ASP A 128 -2.08 20.86 -28.33
N ASN A 129 -2.49 19.60 -28.12
CA ASN A 129 -1.60 18.50 -27.68
C ASN A 129 -0.89 18.75 -26.32
N LYS A 130 -1.47 19.62 -25.49
CA LYS A 130 -1.07 19.88 -24.10
C LYS A 130 -2.29 19.73 -23.18
N LEU A 131 -2.03 19.47 -21.91
CA LEU A 131 -3.05 19.55 -20.87
C LEU A 131 -3.00 20.94 -20.23
N LEU A 132 -4.18 21.49 -20.00
CA LEU A 132 -4.40 22.68 -19.18
C LEU A 132 -5.04 22.24 -17.87
N VAL A 133 -4.32 22.42 -16.78
CA VAL A 133 -4.78 22.17 -15.41
C VAL A 133 -5.03 23.52 -14.75
N LYS A 134 -6.27 23.74 -14.31
CA LYS A 134 -6.63 24.90 -13.50
C LYS A 134 -6.78 24.51 -12.06
N LEU A 135 -5.95 25.09 -11.22
CA LEU A 135 -6.02 24.93 -9.76
C LEU A 135 -6.63 26.19 -9.15
N GLN A 136 -7.21 26.06 -7.97
CA GLN A 136 -7.85 27.14 -7.22
C GLN A 136 -7.64 26.99 -5.71
N ASN A 137 -7.75 28.11 -5.00
CA ASN A 137 -7.83 28.14 -3.53
C ASN A 137 -6.66 27.42 -2.82
N LEU A 138 -5.42 27.64 -3.32
CA LEU A 138 -4.22 27.11 -2.66
C LEU A 138 -3.72 28.11 -1.61
N ASP A 139 -3.60 27.65 -0.38
CA ASP A 139 -2.97 28.41 0.71
C ASP A 139 -1.45 28.15 0.79
N SER A 140 -0.78 28.77 1.75
CA SER A 140 0.65 28.58 1.94
C SER A 140 1.01 27.13 2.25
N THR A 141 0.20 26.43 3.05
CA THR A 141 0.41 25.02 3.40
C THR A 141 0.37 24.12 2.17
N ALA A 142 -0.64 24.30 1.30
CA ALA A 142 -0.74 23.55 0.06
C ALA A 142 0.48 23.71 -0.86
N LEU A 143 1.09 24.92 -0.88
CA LEU A 143 2.29 25.19 -1.66
C LEU A 143 3.55 24.61 -1.00
N GLU A 144 3.73 24.80 0.30
CA GLU A 144 4.88 24.28 1.07
C GLU A 144 4.91 22.74 1.08
N ASP A 145 3.74 22.11 1.23
CA ASP A 145 3.55 20.66 1.18
C ASP A 145 3.54 20.07 -0.24
N ARG A 146 3.84 20.89 -1.25
CA ARG A 146 3.97 20.46 -2.66
C ARG A 146 2.72 19.80 -3.25
N TYR A 147 1.52 20.31 -2.95
CA TYR A 147 0.29 19.75 -3.51
C TYR A 147 0.23 19.90 -5.03
N VAL A 148 0.80 20.95 -5.59
CA VAL A 148 0.86 21.19 -7.04
C VAL A 148 1.59 20.05 -7.74
N GLU A 149 2.77 19.67 -7.25
CA GLU A 149 3.55 18.56 -7.79
C GLU A 149 2.83 17.23 -7.66
N ARG A 150 2.21 16.99 -6.51
CA ARG A 150 1.44 15.75 -6.28
C ARG A 150 0.22 15.64 -7.18
N ILE A 151 -0.47 16.76 -7.45
CA ILE A 151 -1.58 16.81 -8.40
C ILE A 151 -1.11 16.48 -9.81
N LEU A 152 -0.04 17.14 -10.30
CA LEU A 152 0.52 16.87 -11.61
C LEU A 152 0.97 15.41 -11.76
N ARG A 153 1.68 14.89 -10.76
CA ARG A 153 2.07 13.48 -10.72
C ARG A 153 0.84 12.56 -10.79
N ARG A 154 -0.21 12.85 -10.01
CA ARG A 154 -1.44 12.03 -10.03
C ARG A 154 -2.15 12.05 -11.37
N ILE A 155 -2.10 13.16 -12.11
CA ILE A 155 -2.60 13.25 -13.49
C ILE A 155 -1.80 12.31 -14.40
N GLU A 156 -0.47 12.35 -14.36
CA GLU A 156 0.41 11.47 -15.14
C GLU A 156 0.19 9.97 -14.82
N GLU A 157 0.02 9.63 -13.54
CA GLU A 157 -0.30 8.27 -13.10
C GLU A 157 -1.62 7.76 -13.70
N LYS A 158 -2.69 8.58 -13.61
CA LYS A 158 -4.00 8.24 -14.18
C LYS A 158 -3.98 8.12 -15.71
N ILE A 159 -3.17 8.92 -16.38
CA ILE A 159 -2.97 8.79 -17.82
C ILE A 159 -2.23 7.51 -18.15
N SER A 160 -1.14 7.22 -17.45
CA SER A 160 -0.33 6.01 -17.64
C SER A 160 -1.16 4.76 -17.46
N ALA A 161 -2.04 4.71 -16.44
CA ALA A 161 -2.96 3.61 -16.18
C ALA A 161 -3.90 3.29 -17.36
N GLN A 162 -4.24 4.28 -18.20
CA GLN A 162 -5.07 4.06 -19.40
C GLN A 162 -4.35 3.27 -20.52
N TYR A 163 -3.03 3.15 -20.44
CA TYR A 163 -2.20 2.45 -21.41
C TYR A 163 -1.84 1.03 -20.98
N VAL A 164 -2.12 0.68 -19.73
CA VAL A 164 -1.95 -0.69 -19.24
C VAL A 164 -3.12 -1.54 -19.73
N LYS A 165 -2.85 -2.58 -20.51
CA LYS A 165 -3.88 -3.52 -21.00
C LYS A 165 -4.23 -4.51 -19.90
N GLY A 166 -5.46 -4.43 -19.42
CA GLY A 166 -6.00 -5.37 -18.44
C GLY A 166 -5.69 -5.00 -16.97
N LYS A 167 -6.25 -5.76 -16.02
CA LYS A 167 -5.77 -5.75 -14.64
C LYS A 167 -4.29 -6.15 -14.68
N ALA A 168 -3.44 -5.37 -14.05
CA ALA A 168 -2.00 -5.45 -14.16
C ALA A 168 -1.39 -6.69 -13.47
N GLU A 169 -1.73 -7.85 -13.93
CA GLU A 169 -0.98 -9.07 -13.69
C GLU A 169 -0.37 -9.46 -15.03
N THR A 170 0.74 -8.83 -15.41
CA THR A 170 1.59 -9.36 -16.46
C THR A 170 2.29 -10.56 -15.88
N CYS A 171 1.65 -11.71 -15.92
CA CYS A 171 2.23 -12.98 -15.49
C CYS A 171 3.13 -13.53 -16.59
N GLU A 172 4.43 -13.53 -16.35
CA GLU A 172 5.39 -14.30 -17.12
C GLU A 172 5.77 -15.54 -16.33
N VAL A 173 5.52 -16.73 -16.89
CA VAL A 173 5.94 -18.00 -16.27
C VAL A 173 7.45 -18.14 -16.34
N VAL A 174 8.13 -18.05 -15.22
CA VAL A 174 9.60 -18.14 -15.15
C VAL A 174 10.06 -19.58 -15.02
N LYS A 175 9.36 -20.39 -14.24
CA LYS A 175 9.72 -21.78 -13.95
C LYS A 175 8.48 -22.60 -13.60
N LYS A 176 8.48 -23.87 -13.91
CA LYS A 176 7.40 -24.81 -13.56
C LYS A 176 7.93 -26.18 -13.23
N SER A 177 7.19 -26.92 -12.41
CA SER A 177 7.45 -28.33 -12.08
C SER A 177 7.10 -29.26 -13.24
N LYS A 178 7.45 -30.53 -13.09
CA LYS A 178 6.88 -31.61 -13.90
C LYS A 178 5.39 -31.78 -13.57
N PRO A 179 4.56 -32.24 -14.52
CA PRO A 179 3.13 -32.50 -14.29
C PRO A 179 2.90 -33.54 -13.18
N LYS A 180 2.07 -33.20 -12.19
CA LYS A 180 1.73 -34.07 -11.04
C LYS A 180 0.22 -34.19 -10.80
N ILE A 181 -0.60 -33.48 -11.57
CA ILE A 181 -2.06 -33.39 -11.40
C ILE A 181 -2.75 -34.76 -11.36
N LYS A 182 -2.24 -35.74 -12.12
CA LYS A 182 -2.80 -37.09 -12.14
C LYS A 182 -2.74 -37.80 -10.77
N LYS A 183 -1.81 -37.40 -9.92
CA LYS A 183 -1.59 -37.97 -8.58
C LYS A 183 -2.52 -37.38 -7.50
N TYR A 184 -3.25 -36.29 -7.79
CA TYR A 184 -4.14 -35.66 -6.82
C TYR A 184 -5.30 -36.60 -6.46
N LYS A 185 -5.55 -36.73 -5.15
CA LYS A 185 -6.63 -37.59 -4.62
C LYS A 185 -8.00 -36.99 -4.91
N PHE A 186 -8.12 -35.67 -4.79
CA PHE A 186 -9.34 -34.94 -5.09
C PHE A 186 -9.22 -34.20 -6.44
N LYS A 187 -10.28 -34.28 -7.25
CA LYS A 187 -10.39 -33.61 -8.55
C LYS A 187 -11.35 -32.43 -8.54
N GLU A 188 -11.92 -32.14 -7.37
CA GLU A 188 -12.88 -31.06 -7.10
C GLU A 188 -12.56 -30.40 -5.76
N ASP A 189 -13.24 -29.29 -5.45
CA ASP A 189 -13.11 -28.60 -4.17
C ASP A 189 -13.52 -29.52 -3.00
N ILE A 190 -12.68 -29.57 -1.98
CA ILE A 190 -12.86 -30.46 -0.82
C ILE A 190 -13.52 -29.78 0.39
N THR A 191 -13.93 -28.52 0.26
CA THR A 191 -14.48 -27.75 1.39
C THR A 191 -15.65 -28.47 2.07
N GLU A 192 -16.60 -29.00 1.31
CA GLU A 192 -17.75 -29.73 1.86
C GLU A 192 -17.34 -31.08 2.52
N GLU A 193 -16.34 -31.77 1.99
CA GLU A 193 -15.81 -32.97 2.59
C GLU A 193 -15.12 -32.69 3.94
N LEU A 194 -14.41 -31.55 4.05
CA LEU A 194 -13.79 -31.12 5.30
C LEU A 194 -14.84 -30.76 6.36
N ILE A 195 -15.95 -30.13 5.95
CA ILE A 195 -17.10 -29.86 6.83
C ILE A 195 -17.70 -31.18 7.35
N LYS A 196 -18.03 -32.10 6.46
CA LYS A 196 -18.60 -33.42 6.82
C LYS A 196 -17.68 -34.22 7.76
N LYS A 197 -16.38 -34.14 7.56
CA LYS A 197 -15.35 -34.77 8.40
C LYS A 197 -15.15 -34.11 9.76
N GLY A 198 -15.72 -32.88 9.98
CA GLY A 198 -15.50 -32.10 11.19
C GLY A 198 -14.07 -31.57 11.31
N TRP A 199 -13.46 -31.18 10.18
CA TRP A 199 -12.13 -30.58 10.14
C TRP A 199 -12.19 -29.05 10.07
N ILE A 200 -13.28 -28.53 9.51
CA ILE A 200 -13.58 -27.09 9.48
C ILE A 200 -15.06 -26.86 9.78
N LYS A 201 -15.40 -25.69 10.26
CA LYS A 201 -16.78 -25.23 10.41
C LYS A 201 -16.90 -23.79 9.96
N LYS A 202 -17.95 -23.49 9.22
CA LYS A 202 -18.21 -22.13 8.73
C LYS A 202 -18.51 -21.19 9.91
N PHE A 203 -17.84 -20.03 9.95
CA PHE A 203 -18.19 -18.98 10.87
C PHE A 203 -19.38 -18.18 10.36
N THR A 204 -20.07 -17.44 11.22
CA THR A 204 -21.23 -16.63 10.84
C THR A 204 -20.86 -15.49 9.89
N THR A 205 -19.68 -14.93 10.04
CA THR A 205 -19.15 -13.94 9.09
C THR A 205 -18.60 -14.63 7.84
N ALA A 206 -19.03 -14.19 6.68
CA ALA A 206 -18.61 -14.79 5.41
C ALA A 206 -17.08 -14.72 5.21
N GLY A 207 -16.50 -15.79 4.65
CA GLY A 207 -15.06 -15.89 4.38
C GLY A 207 -14.19 -16.10 5.61
N ILE A 208 -14.78 -16.44 6.76
CA ILE A 208 -14.10 -16.80 8.00
C ILE A 208 -14.49 -18.23 8.36
N TRP A 209 -13.53 -19.02 8.87
CA TRP A 209 -13.71 -20.41 9.20
C TRP A 209 -13.13 -20.77 10.56
N HIS A 210 -13.80 -21.67 11.27
CA HIS A 210 -13.18 -22.40 12.35
C HIS A 210 -12.34 -23.54 11.75
N PHE A 211 -11.05 -23.51 11.99
CA PHE A 211 -10.17 -24.65 11.73
C PHE A 211 -10.18 -25.56 12.96
N LEU A 212 -10.76 -26.75 12.82
CA LEU A 212 -10.91 -27.71 13.90
C LEU A 212 -9.63 -28.53 14.08
N PRO A 213 -9.47 -29.36 15.17
CA PRO A 213 -8.18 -29.93 15.52
C PRO A 213 -7.39 -30.61 14.40
N PRO A 214 -7.98 -31.45 13.51
CA PRO A 214 -7.19 -32.05 12.43
C PRO A 214 -6.64 -31.04 11.42
N MET A 215 -7.45 -30.06 11.02
CA MET A 215 -7.02 -29.03 10.10
C MET A 215 -6.00 -28.07 10.73
N THR A 216 -6.21 -27.72 12.00
CA THR A 216 -5.27 -26.91 12.77
C THR A 216 -3.92 -27.61 12.90
N ALA A 217 -3.91 -28.91 13.18
CA ALA A 217 -2.68 -29.69 13.28
C ALA A 217 -1.89 -29.70 11.97
N LEU A 218 -2.58 -29.86 10.83
CA LEU A 218 -1.94 -29.78 9.52
C LEU A 218 -1.36 -28.39 9.24
N ILE A 219 -2.12 -27.31 9.51
CA ILE A 219 -1.66 -25.93 9.34
C ILE A 219 -0.39 -25.70 10.17
N ARG A 220 -0.39 -26.10 11.45
CA ARG A 220 0.76 -25.93 12.36
C ARG A 220 1.95 -26.80 11.97
N ALA A 221 1.74 -28.01 11.46
CA ALA A 221 2.80 -28.85 10.93
C ALA A 221 3.48 -28.20 9.70
N ILE A 222 2.70 -27.62 8.80
CA ILE A 222 3.21 -26.88 7.64
C ILE A 222 4.02 -25.67 8.10
N GLU A 223 3.52 -24.89 9.06
CA GLU A 223 4.29 -23.80 9.67
C GLU A 223 5.61 -24.28 10.27
N GLN A 224 5.59 -25.39 10.99
CA GLN A 224 6.81 -25.98 11.59
C GLN A 224 7.82 -26.40 10.52
N ILE A 225 7.39 -27.00 9.43
CA ILE A 225 8.25 -27.36 8.30
C ILE A 225 8.88 -26.11 7.68
N ILE A 226 8.11 -25.04 7.49
CA ILE A 226 8.61 -23.75 6.98
C ILE A 226 9.66 -23.18 7.95
N ILE A 227 9.39 -23.21 9.24
CA ILE A 227 10.33 -22.71 10.26
C ILE A 227 11.64 -23.52 10.22
N GLU A 228 11.57 -24.84 10.19
CA GLU A 228 12.76 -25.70 10.21
C GLU A 228 13.57 -25.64 8.90
N ARG A 229 12.89 -25.51 7.75
CA ARG A 229 13.55 -25.57 6.44
C ARG A 229 13.96 -24.19 5.90
N ILE A 230 13.31 -23.10 6.35
CA ILE A 230 13.55 -21.74 5.83
C ILE A 230 14.02 -20.80 6.95
N VAL A 231 13.18 -20.58 7.96
CA VAL A 231 13.36 -19.54 8.97
C VAL A 231 14.65 -19.73 9.76
N LYS A 232 14.80 -20.88 10.39
CA LYS A 232 15.97 -21.19 11.23
C LYS A 232 17.29 -21.22 10.43
N PRO A 233 17.40 -21.96 9.31
CA PRO A 233 18.66 -22.01 8.56
C PRO A 233 19.09 -20.66 7.98
N MET A 234 18.14 -19.77 7.69
CA MET A 234 18.42 -18.44 7.19
C MET A 234 18.60 -17.39 8.31
N GLY A 235 18.42 -17.77 9.58
CA GLY A 235 18.64 -16.90 10.74
C GLY A 235 17.61 -15.77 10.86
N PHE A 236 16.34 -16.01 10.49
CA PHE A 236 15.26 -15.09 10.78
C PHE A 236 14.90 -15.14 12.27
N GLN A 237 14.62 -13.98 12.86
CA GLN A 237 14.20 -13.84 14.25
C GLN A 237 12.69 -13.61 14.33
N GLU A 238 12.00 -14.23 15.29
CA GLU A 238 10.56 -14.05 15.48
C GLU A 238 10.26 -12.68 16.08
N ILE A 239 9.24 -12.00 15.56
CA ILE A 239 8.73 -10.72 16.03
C ILE A 239 7.20 -10.77 16.03
N LEU A 240 6.57 -10.07 16.97
CA LEU A 240 5.11 -9.93 17.00
C LEU A 240 4.73 -8.54 16.51
N LEU A 241 3.97 -8.49 15.42
CA LEU A 241 3.54 -7.24 14.80
C LEU A 241 2.06 -6.94 15.10
N PRO A 242 1.67 -5.66 15.23
CA PRO A 242 0.27 -5.27 15.40
C PRO A 242 -0.62 -5.77 14.26
N ARG A 243 -1.89 -6.03 14.58
CA ARG A 243 -2.92 -6.42 13.59
C ARG A 243 -3.94 -5.30 13.32
N LEU A 244 -4.00 -4.28 14.17
CA LEU A 244 -4.67 -3.03 13.89
C LEU A 244 -3.63 -2.02 13.43
N ILE A 245 -3.72 -1.64 12.16
CA ILE A 245 -2.76 -0.75 11.51
C ILE A 245 -3.38 0.63 11.35
N SER A 246 -2.70 1.66 11.83
CA SER A 246 -3.16 3.05 11.73
C SER A 246 -3.34 3.49 10.27
N LEU A 247 -4.24 4.45 10.03
CA LEU A 247 -4.47 5.00 8.69
C LEU A 247 -3.20 5.67 8.13
N GLU A 248 -2.38 6.26 8.99
CA GLU A 248 -1.12 6.87 8.60
C GLU A 248 -0.13 5.82 8.06
N THR A 249 0.03 4.69 8.74
CA THR A 249 0.87 3.57 8.28
C THR A 249 0.34 2.99 6.98
N GLN A 250 -0.99 2.80 6.85
CA GLN A 250 -1.63 2.36 5.62
C GLN A 250 -1.41 3.33 4.45
N MET A 251 -1.43 4.64 4.72
CA MET A 251 -1.12 5.67 3.74
C MET A 251 0.34 5.59 3.29
N LYS A 252 1.29 5.49 4.22
CA LYS A 252 2.73 5.38 3.91
C LYS A 252 3.03 4.11 3.12
N LYS A 253 2.39 3.01 3.45
CA LYS A 253 2.50 1.77 2.68
C LYS A 253 1.91 1.88 1.27
N GLY A 254 0.95 2.79 1.04
CA GLY A 254 0.21 2.93 -0.22
C GLY A 254 -1.06 2.09 -0.29
N GLN A 255 -1.45 1.41 0.81
CA GLN A 255 -2.64 0.55 0.85
C GLN A 255 -3.95 1.34 0.74
N LEU A 256 -3.97 2.62 1.15
CA LEU A 256 -5.14 3.49 0.96
C LEU A 256 -5.44 3.82 -0.52
N ALA A 257 -4.60 3.40 -1.47
CA ALA A 257 -4.92 3.47 -2.89
C ALA A 257 -5.96 2.40 -3.33
N ILE A 258 -6.14 1.33 -2.52
CA ILE A 258 -7.14 0.27 -2.71
C ILE A 258 -7.99 0.10 -1.43
N PRO A 259 -8.75 1.14 -1.02
CA PRO A 259 -9.46 1.18 0.26
C PRO A 259 -10.60 0.17 0.36
N ASN A 260 -11.07 -0.34 -0.76
CA ASN A 260 -12.13 -1.34 -0.89
C ASN A 260 -11.69 -2.76 -0.47
N ASP A 261 -10.39 -3.01 -0.31
CA ASP A 261 -9.85 -4.30 0.15
C ASP A 261 -9.62 -4.33 1.67
N LEU A 262 -9.88 -3.21 2.38
CA LEU A 262 -9.60 -3.07 3.80
C LEU A 262 -10.82 -3.33 4.68
N PHE A 263 -10.61 -3.99 5.82
CA PHE A 263 -11.54 -4.00 6.94
C PHE A 263 -11.23 -2.80 7.85
N TRP A 264 -12.08 -1.80 7.81
CA TRP A 264 -11.95 -0.59 8.61
C TRP A 264 -12.35 -0.84 10.06
N VAL A 265 -11.61 -0.27 11.02
CA VAL A 265 -11.88 -0.41 12.44
C VAL A 265 -12.31 0.93 13.02
N CYS A 266 -13.56 1.00 13.42
CA CYS A 266 -14.19 2.16 14.03
C CYS A 266 -14.37 1.89 15.54
N PRO A 267 -13.87 2.76 16.45
CA PRO A 267 -14.15 2.64 17.88
C PRO A 267 -15.57 3.13 18.20
N PRO A 268 -16.10 2.82 19.37
CA PRO A 268 -17.34 3.43 19.85
C PRO A 268 -17.15 4.94 20.06
N ILE A 269 -18.21 5.73 19.88
CA ILE A 269 -18.21 7.19 20.06
C ILE A 269 -17.85 7.62 21.48
N SER A 270 -18.12 6.77 22.48
CA SER A 270 -17.91 7.05 23.91
C SER A 270 -17.57 5.78 24.67
N LYS A 271 -17.00 5.94 25.88
CA LYS A 271 -16.88 4.88 26.88
C LYS A 271 -18.03 4.88 27.88
N ASN A 272 -18.92 5.88 27.81
CA ASN A 272 -20.03 6.03 28.72
C ASN A 272 -21.18 5.14 28.28
N VAL A 273 -21.59 4.19 29.12
CA VAL A 273 -22.61 3.18 28.80
C VAL A 273 -23.98 3.84 28.57
N GLU A 274 -24.29 4.93 29.29
CA GLU A 274 -25.56 5.65 29.17
C GLU A 274 -25.80 6.18 27.75
N GLU A 275 -24.74 6.48 27.00
CA GLU A 275 -24.88 6.89 25.60
C GLU A 275 -25.28 5.75 24.66
N PHE A 276 -25.33 4.51 25.16
CA PHE A 276 -25.71 3.31 24.42
C PHE A 276 -27.02 2.68 24.89
N GLU A 277 -27.75 3.29 25.85
CA GLU A 277 -28.98 2.72 26.39
C GLU A 277 -30.01 2.36 25.31
N ASP A 278 -30.23 3.24 24.34
CA ASP A 278 -31.15 2.97 23.22
C ASP A 278 -30.75 1.75 22.38
N PHE A 279 -29.44 1.52 22.19
CA PHE A 279 -28.91 0.36 21.50
C PHE A 279 -29.06 -0.90 22.37
N ILE A 280 -28.70 -0.79 23.64
CA ILE A 280 -28.79 -1.92 24.60
C ILE A 280 -30.24 -2.36 24.76
N ASP A 281 -31.15 -1.45 25.04
CA ASP A 281 -32.57 -1.75 25.19
C ASP A 281 -33.16 -2.39 23.94
N TYR A 282 -32.79 -1.87 22.76
CA TYR A 282 -33.25 -2.45 21.50
C TYR A 282 -32.78 -3.91 21.35
N VAL A 283 -31.50 -4.18 21.59
CA VAL A 283 -30.95 -5.55 21.48
C VAL A 283 -31.56 -6.48 22.51
N GLU A 284 -31.70 -6.06 23.78
CA GLU A 284 -32.24 -6.88 24.86
C GLU A 284 -33.71 -7.21 24.62
N VAL A 285 -34.50 -6.26 24.13
CA VAL A 285 -35.94 -6.47 23.88
C VAL A 285 -36.19 -7.28 22.61
N THR A 286 -35.48 -6.96 21.53
CA THR A 286 -35.80 -7.54 20.21
C THR A 286 -34.95 -8.74 19.84
N GLN A 287 -33.83 -8.98 20.52
CA GLN A 287 -32.79 -10.00 20.19
C GLN A 287 -32.30 -9.88 18.74
N THR A 288 -32.30 -8.63 18.21
CA THR A 288 -31.85 -8.31 16.85
C THR A 288 -30.86 -7.14 16.86
N ILE A 289 -30.06 -7.01 15.78
CA ILE A 289 -29.05 -5.96 15.65
C ILE A 289 -29.69 -4.72 15.00
N PRO A 290 -29.74 -3.55 15.69
CA PRO A 290 -30.28 -2.31 15.13
C PRO A 290 -29.25 -1.65 14.20
N LYS A 291 -29.25 -1.99 12.92
CA LYS A 291 -28.24 -1.55 11.93
C LYS A 291 -28.12 -0.01 11.86
N ASP A 292 -29.24 0.69 11.96
CA ASP A 292 -29.25 2.16 11.90
C ASP A 292 -28.71 2.82 13.18
N LEU A 293 -28.88 2.17 14.34
CA LEU A 293 -28.33 2.65 15.59
C LEU A 293 -26.83 2.39 15.68
N ILE A 294 -26.35 1.21 15.31
CA ILE A 294 -24.95 0.85 15.45
C ILE A 294 -24.03 1.82 14.66
N THR A 295 -24.44 2.25 13.47
CA THR A 295 -23.66 3.22 12.68
C THR A 295 -23.52 4.58 13.36
N LYS A 296 -24.52 4.97 14.17
CA LYS A 296 -24.49 6.23 14.93
C LYS A 296 -23.69 6.13 16.24
N LYS A 297 -23.36 4.91 16.67
CA LYS A 297 -22.58 4.64 17.88
C LYS A 297 -21.10 4.38 17.60
N LEU A 298 -20.67 4.52 16.33
CA LEU A 298 -19.27 4.37 15.92
C LEU A 298 -18.67 5.73 15.57
N ASP A 299 -17.41 5.92 15.99
CA ASP A 299 -16.60 7.06 15.61
C ASP A 299 -15.86 6.82 14.30
N LEU A 300 -15.08 7.78 13.86
CA LEU A 300 -14.24 7.68 12.65
C LEU A 300 -13.25 6.51 12.76
N PRO A 301 -12.90 5.88 11.63
CA PRO A 301 -11.93 4.80 11.64
C PRO A 301 -10.56 5.25 12.19
N ILE A 302 -10.04 4.51 13.15
CA ILE A 302 -8.68 4.71 13.71
C ILE A 302 -7.63 3.93 12.94
N GLY A 303 -8.04 2.97 12.13
CA GLY A 303 -7.16 2.10 11.36
C GLY A 303 -7.94 1.07 10.56
N ALA A 304 -7.21 0.09 10.06
CA ALA A 304 -7.75 -1.07 9.38
C ALA A 304 -7.08 -2.35 9.91
N LEU A 305 -7.76 -3.48 9.79
CA LEU A 305 -7.14 -4.77 10.06
C LEU A 305 -5.99 -5.02 9.09
N SER A 306 -4.92 -5.64 9.58
CA SER A 306 -3.68 -5.88 8.83
C SER A 306 -3.96 -6.69 7.56
N TYR A 307 -3.67 -6.10 6.41
CA TYR A 307 -3.73 -6.74 5.10
C TYR A 307 -2.54 -7.69 4.88
N ALA A 308 -1.37 -7.29 5.41
CA ALA A 308 -0.15 -8.07 5.44
C ALA A 308 0.71 -7.65 6.64
N GLN A 309 1.44 -8.58 7.27
CA GLN A 309 2.23 -8.29 8.47
C GLN A 309 3.36 -7.28 8.23
N CYS A 310 3.90 -7.19 7.01
CA CYS A 310 4.96 -6.24 6.66
C CYS A 310 4.59 -4.76 6.92
N GLU A 311 3.30 -4.43 7.04
CA GLU A 311 2.82 -3.08 7.33
C GLU A 311 3.37 -2.52 8.64
N GLY A 312 3.24 -3.30 9.71
CA GLY A 312 3.75 -2.91 11.03
C GLY A 312 5.28 -2.98 11.13
N PHE A 313 5.94 -3.77 10.28
CA PHE A 313 7.39 -3.95 10.35
C PHE A 313 8.16 -2.69 9.93
N TYR A 314 7.86 -2.14 8.75
CA TYR A 314 8.60 -0.97 8.26
C TYR A 314 8.36 0.29 9.08
N GLN A 315 7.23 0.37 9.78
CA GLN A 315 6.92 1.47 10.69
C GLN A 315 7.87 1.50 11.90
N ILE A 316 8.45 0.36 12.32
CA ILE A 316 9.44 0.31 13.41
C ILE A 316 10.64 1.22 13.12
N PHE A 317 11.01 1.34 11.85
CA PHE A 317 12.18 2.12 11.40
C PHE A 317 11.85 3.56 11.03
N GLU A 318 10.62 4.01 11.27
CA GLU A 318 10.21 5.36 10.90
C GLU A 318 11.08 6.43 11.53
N LYS A 319 11.75 7.24 10.68
CA LYS A 319 12.71 8.30 11.05
C LYS A 319 13.97 7.77 11.78
N GLU A 320 14.28 6.49 11.63
CA GLU A 320 15.46 5.87 12.24
C GLU A 320 16.65 5.85 11.28
N ILE A 321 17.86 5.76 11.87
CA ILE A 321 19.10 5.52 11.14
C ILE A 321 19.49 4.05 11.33
N VAL A 322 19.55 3.31 10.23
CA VAL A 322 20.01 1.92 10.22
C VAL A 322 21.51 1.84 9.90
N ASP A 323 22.19 0.83 10.42
CA ASP A 323 23.60 0.59 10.15
C ASP A 323 23.76 -0.59 9.19
N LEU A 324 24.07 -0.31 7.91
CA LEU A 324 24.22 -1.34 6.89
C LEU A 324 25.34 -2.34 7.19
N ASP A 325 26.33 -2.00 8.03
CA ASP A 325 27.39 -2.93 8.44
C ASP A 325 26.86 -4.02 9.40
N LYS A 326 25.70 -3.79 10.02
CA LYS A 326 24.97 -4.74 10.87
C LYS A 326 23.81 -5.44 10.15
N LEU A 327 23.63 -5.17 8.85
CA LEU A 327 22.60 -5.77 8.04
C LEU A 327 23.10 -7.05 7.33
N PRO A 328 22.23 -7.94 6.85
CA PRO A 328 20.77 -7.76 6.76
C PRO A 328 20.07 -8.01 8.10
N LEU A 329 19.03 -7.22 8.37
CA LEU A 329 18.03 -7.54 9.39
C LEU A 329 17.00 -8.49 8.78
N LYS A 330 16.66 -9.58 9.48
CA LYS A 330 15.74 -10.61 9.02
C LYS A 330 14.80 -10.99 10.15
N PHE A 331 13.51 -10.74 9.96
CA PHE A 331 12.48 -11.08 10.94
C PHE A 331 11.33 -11.84 10.28
N PHE A 332 10.59 -12.60 11.08
CA PHE A 332 9.35 -13.23 10.64
C PHE A 332 8.26 -13.06 11.68
N ASP A 333 7.03 -13.02 11.20
CA ASP A 333 5.82 -12.99 12.02
C ASP A 333 4.85 -14.07 11.52
N ARG A 334 4.31 -14.85 12.46
CA ARG A 334 3.25 -15.87 12.22
C ARG A 334 2.09 -15.73 13.18
N PHE A 335 2.07 -14.64 13.94
CA PHE A 335 1.09 -14.41 14.98
C PHE A 335 -0.23 -13.91 14.39
N GLY A 336 -1.26 -14.75 14.46
CA GLY A 336 -2.63 -14.42 14.06
C GLY A 336 -2.84 -14.26 12.56
N PRO A 337 -4.09 -14.04 12.15
CA PRO A 337 -4.47 -13.90 10.76
C PRO A 337 -4.17 -12.51 10.20
N THR A 338 -4.27 -12.42 8.89
CA THR A 338 -4.41 -11.19 8.11
C THR A 338 -5.78 -11.16 7.45
N TRP A 339 -6.23 -9.95 7.07
CA TRP A 339 -7.59 -9.74 6.56
C TRP A 339 -7.58 -9.00 5.24
N ARG A 340 -8.35 -9.52 4.28
CA ARG A 340 -8.62 -8.86 3.02
C ARG A 340 -10.11 -8.93 2.73
N TYR A 341 -10.74 -7.79 2.48
CA TYR A 341 -12.15 -7.77 2.12
C TYR A 341 -12.36 -8.23 0.66
N GLU A 342 -12.89 -9.42 0.50
CA GLU A 342 -13.09 -10.08 -0.80
C GLU A 342 -14.55 -9.94 -1.26
N ALA A 343 -14.99 -8.71 -1.52
CA ALA A 343 -16.36 -8.40 -1.90
C ALA A 343 -16.87 -9.24 -3.08
N GLY A 344 -17.63 -10.30 -2.82
CA GLY A 344 -18.27 -11.13 -3.84
C GLY A 344 -17.39 -12.22 -4.48
N GLY A 345 -16.14 -12.40 -4.01
CA GLY A 345 -15.23 -13.43 -4.52
C GLY A 345 -14.94 -14.58 -3.55
N LEU A 346 -15.66 -14.66 -2.43
CA LEU A 346 -15.46 -15.68 -1.40
C LEU A 346 -15.82 -17.07 -1.91
N LYS A 347 -14.92 -18.05 -1.68
CA LYS A 347 -15.20 -19.45 -2.02
C LYS A 347 -14.39 -20.40 -1.16
N GLY A 348 -15.09 -21.24 -0.40
CA GLY A 348 -14.51 -22.34 0.35
C GLY A 348 -13.25 -21.93 1.10
N LEU A 349 -12.17 -22.70 0.95
CA LEU A 349 -10.83 -22.39 1.46
C LEU A 349 -9.91 -21.73 0.43
N GLU A 350 -10.35 -21.56 -0.80
CA GLU A 350 -9.56 -20.93 -1.87
C GLU A 350 -9.40 -19.43 -1.67
N ARG A 351 -10.50 -18.74 -1.24
CA ARG A 351 -10.55 -17.29 -1.12
C ARG A 351 -11.32 -16.88 0.13
N LEU A 352 -10.57 -16.35 1.09
CA LEU A 352 -10.99 -16.05 2.45
C LEU A 352 -10.86 -14.56 2.74
N ASN A 353 -11.71 -14.06 3.65
CA ASN A 353 -11.52 -12.72 4.24
C ASN A 353 -10.46 -12.74 5.33
N GLU A 354 -10.32 -13.85 6.03
CA GLU A 354 -9.34 -14.05 7.10
C GLU A 354 -8.49 -15.28 6.80
N PHE A 355 -7.17 -15.13 6.80
CA PHE A 355 -6.25 -16.21 6.49
C PHE A 355 -4.93 -16.09 7.26
N TYR A 356 -4.31 -17.22 7.57
CA TYR A 356 -3.03 -17.27 8.27
C TYR A 356 -1.90 -17.17 7.26
N ARG A 357 -0.84 -16.42 7.65
CA ARG A 357 0.35 -16.20 6.85
C ARG A 357 1.59 -16.22 7.74
N ILE A 358 2.68 -16.77 7.24
CA ILE A 358 4.02 -16.50 7.73
C ILE A 358 4.59 -15.41 6.84
N GLU A 359 4.92 -14.28 7.42
CA GLU A 359 5.55 -13.17 6.71
C GLU A 359 7.02 -13.06 7.12
N LEU A 360 7.91 -13.23 6.15
CA LEU A 360 9.33 -12.97 6.33
C LEU A 360 9.63 -11.57 5.82
N VAL A 361 10.25 -10.73 6.64
CA VAL A 361 10.55 -9.33 6.32
C VAL A 361 12.03 -9.07 6.53
N TYR A 362 12.62 -8.26 5.64
CA TYR A 362 14.06 -8.04 5.68
C TYR A 362 14.45 -6.67 5.13
N ILE A 363 15.58 -6.16 5.66
CA ILE A 363 16.22 -4.89 5.27
C ILE A 363 17.69 -5.19 5.02
N GLY A 364 18.27 -4.61 3.97
CA GLY A 364 19.67 -4.80 3.64
C GLY A 364 20.16 -3.93 2.48
N SER A 365 21.35 -4.23 1.98
CA SER A 365 21.82 -3.71 0.70
C SER A 365 20.99 -4.29 -0.45
N PRO A 366 21.02 -3.68 -1.64
CA PRO A 366 20.37 -4.24 -2.82
C PRO A 366 20.67 -5.73 -3.07
N GLU A 367 21.91 -6.12 -2.99
CA GLU A 367 22.37 -7.49 -3.22
C GLU A 367 21.90 -8.45 -2.12
N GLN A 368 21.94 -8.01 -0.85
CA GLN A 368 21.47 -8.81 0.28
C GLN A 368 19.96 -9.10 0.17
N VAL A 369 19.17 -8.08 -0.15
CA VAL A 369 17.71 -8.20 -0.26
C VAL A 369 17.31 -9.15 -1.40
N VAL A 370 17.94 -9.03 -2.56
CA VAL A 370 17.71 -9.93 -3.70
C VAL A 370 18.10 -11.37 -3.34
N LYS A 371 19.28 -11.57 -2.73
CA LYS A 371 19.76 -12.90 -2.31
C LYS A 371 18.82 -13.55 -1.31
N ILE A 372 18.31 -12.81 -0.31
CA ILE A 372 17.38 -13.33 0.69
C ILE A 372 16.07 -13.76 0.00
N ARG A 373 15.50 -12.90 -0.86
CA ARG A 373 14.29 -13.23 -1.62
C ARG A 373 14.46 -14.54 -2.41
N ASP A 374 15.56 -14.69 -3.14
CA ASP A 374 15.81 -15.85 -3.99
C ASP A 374 16.02 -17.11 -3.15
N GLU A 375 16.76 -17.02 -2.05
CA GLU A 375 16.96 -18.16 -1.15
C GLU A 375 15.67 -18.62 -0.48
N VAL A 376 14.81 -17.70 -0.02
CA VAL A 376 13.48 -18.05 0.52
C VAL A 376 12.64 -18.73 -0.56
N LYS A 377 12.60 -18.17 -1.79
CA LYS A 377 11.87 -18.76 -2.90
C LYS A 377 12.33 -20.18 -3.20
N ASP A 378 13.63 -20.41 -3.32
CA ASP A 378 14.19 -21.72 -3.69
C ASP A 378 13.95 -22.77 -2.60
N ARG A 379 14.10 -22.41 -1.30
CA ARG A 379 13.76 -23.29 -0.18
C ARG A 379 12.25 -23.59 -0.11
N THR A 380 11.40 -22.60 -0.44
CA THR A 380 9.95 -22.84 -0.52
C THR A 380 9.62 -23.83 -1.65
N LEU A 381 10.28 -23.71 -2.80
CA LEU A 381 10.13 -24.65 -3.90
C LEU A 381 10.57 -26.08 -3.52
N GLU A 382 11.62 -26.23 -2.71
CA GLU A 382 12.03 -27.54 -2.21
C GLU A 382 10.95 -28.20 -1.34
N ILE A 383 10.31 -27.44 -0.47
CA ILE A 383 9.18 -27.93 0.35
C ILE A 383 8.02 -28.37 -0.55
N VAL A 384 7.62 -27.52 -1.46
CA VAL A 384 6.46 -27.74 -2.34
C VAL A 384 6.69 -28.91 -3.30
N ASP A 385 7.87 -29.02 -3.85
CA ASP A 385 8.21 -30.04 -4.86
C ASP A 385 8.54 -31.40 -4.25
N LYS A 386 9.36 -31.42 -3.16
CA LYS A 386 9.91 -32.64 -2.60
C LYS A 386 9.08 -33.20 -1.44
N ILE A 387 8.54 -32.33 -0.55
CA ILE A 387 7.78 -32.77 0.62
C ILE A 387 6.30 -32.86 0.29
N PHE A 388 5.71 -31.82 -0.32
CA PHE A 388 4.28 -31.80 -0.62
C PHE A 388 3.93 -32.44 -1.97
N ASP A 389 4.91 -32.71 -2.83
CA ASP A 389 4.75 -33.31 -4.17
C ASP A 389 3.64 -32.65 -4.99
N LEU A 390 3.60 -31.31 -5.00
CA LEU A 390 2.62 -30.50 -5.71
C LEU A 390 3.10 -30.14 -7.12
N GLU A 391 2.17 -29.88 -8.04
CA GLU A 391 2.46 -29.28 -9.35
C GLU A 391 2.41 -27.76 -9.22
N TRP A 392 3.51 -27.08 -9.58
CA TRP A 392 3.70 -25.67 -9.33
C TRP A 392 4.31 -24.93 -10.50
N ARG A 393 4.14 -23.61 -10.50
CA ARG A 393 4.89 -22.66 -11.33
C ARG A 393 5.29 -21.42 -10.54
N ILE A 394 6.34 -20.76 -10.99
CA ILE A 394 6.74 -19.43 -10.56
C ILE A 394 6.35 -18.43 -11.63
N ASP A 395 5.57 -17.46 -11.23
CA ASP A 395 5.11 -16.36 -12.06
C ASP A 395 5.84 -15.07 -11.67
N LYS A 396 6.32 -14.33 -12.67
CA LYS A 396 6.80 -12.96 -12.49
C LYS A 396 5.60 -12.03 -12.54
N VAL A 397 5.41 -11.25 -11.48
CA VAL A 397 4.27 -10.34 -11.36
C VAL A 397 4.72 -8.92 -11.05
N ILE A 398 3.87 -7.95 -11.40
CA ILE A 398 4.03 -6.56 -10.99
C ILE A 398 3.15 -6.34 -9.76
N PRO A 399 3.72 -5.99 -8.59
CA PRO A 399 2.92 -5.75 -7.38
C PRO A 399 1.95 -4.60 -7.58
N VAL A 400 0.67 -4.81 -7.24
CA VAL A 400 -0.41 -3.83 -7.39
C VAL A 400 -0.10 -2.49 -6.72
N TYR A 401 0.58 -2.50 -5.56
CA TYR A 401 0.95 -1.27 -4.85
C TYR A 401 2.03 -0.44 -5.58
N LEU A 402 2.94 -1.06 -6.33
CA LEU A 402 3.92 -0.35 -7.16
C LEU A 402 3.27 0.25 -8.41
N GLU A 403 2.29 -0.44 -8.98
CA GLU A 403 1.50 0.04 -10.11
C GLU A 403 0.69 1.29 -9.73
N HIS A 404 -0.02 1.25 -8.61
CA HIS A 404 -0.77 2.41 -8.10
C HIS A 404 0.12 3.58 -7.67
N ALA A 405 1.40 3.33 -7.36
CA ALA A 405 2.37 4.38 -7.08
C ALA A 405 2.95 5.05 -8.33
N GLY A 406 2.53 4.63 -9.54
CA GLY A 406 3.02 5.19 -10.81
C GLY A 406 4.48 4.85 -11.12
N LYS A 407 5.06 3.88 -10.40
CA LYS A 407 6.45 3.44 -10.58
C LYS A 407 6.60 2.26 -11.56
N VAL A 408 5.66 2.08 -12.47
CA VAL A 408 5.80 1.14 -13.59
C VAL A 408 6.64 1.84 -14.67
N GLU A 409 7.95 1.88 -14.50
CA GLU A 409 8.87 2.23 -15.56
C GLU A 409 9.11 1.03 -16.46
N GLU A 410 9.28 1.27 -17.76
CA GLU A 410 9.38 0.26 -18.83
C GLU A 410 10.63 -0.63 -18.71
N GLU A 411 11.57 -0.32 -17.82
CA GLU A 411 12.75 -1.11 -17.47
C GLU A 411 12.70 -1.53 -16.00
N ILE A 412 11.86 -2.53 -15.70
CA ILE A 412 12.08 -3.27 -14.45
C ILE A 412 13.33 -4.09 -14.69
N GLU A 413 14.47 -3.60 -14.18
CA GLU A 413 15.73 -4.36 -14.14
C GLU A 413 15.45 -5.78 -13.68
N GLU A 414 16.10 -6.74 -14.30
CA GLU A 414 15.88 -8.16 -14.05
C GLU A 414 15.97 -8.56 -12.57
N LEU A 415 16.72 -7.80 -11.78
CA LEU A 415 16.96 -7.99 -10.35
C LEU A 415 15.76 -7.70 -9.43
N VAL A 416 14.75 -6.93 -9.87
CA VAL A 416 13.68 -6.38 -9.01
C VAL A 416 12.32 -7.03 -9.24
N LYS A 417 12.33 -8.27 -9.68
CA LYS A 417 11.11 -9.03 -9.97
C LYS A 417 10.42 -9.47 -8.67
N THR A 418 9.12 -9.27 -8.58
CA THR A 418 8.26 -9.99 -7.64
C THR A 418 7.90 -11.32 -8.26
N TYR A 419 7.93 -12.36 -7.45
CA TYR A 419 7.54 -13.70 -7.86
C TYR A 419 6.39 -14.20 -7.02
N ASP A 420 5.41 -14.84 -7.68
CA ASP A 420 4.37 -15.60 -7.03
C ASP A 420 4.55 -17.09 -7.28
N LEU A 421 4.30 -17.88 -6.24
CA LEU A 421 4.26 -19.33 -6.32
C LEU A 421 2.81 -19.78 -6.46
N THR A 422 2.50 -20.32 -7.61
CA THR A 422 1.17 -20.78 -7.99
C THR A 422 1.12 -22.29 -8.09
N ILE A 423 0.14 -22.92 -7.46
CA ILE A 423 -0.14 -24.37 -7.55
C ILE A 423 -1.16 -24.63 -8.64
N ILE A 424 -0.88 -25.61 -9.47
CA ILE A 424 -1.79 -26.04 -10.53
C ILE A 424 -2.83 -27.00 -9.92
N LEU A 425 -4.11 -26.68 -10.11
CA LEU A 425 -5.23 -27.44 -9.57
C LEU A 425 -5.88 -28.32 -10.65
N PRO A 426 -6.49 -29.45 -10.26
CA PRO A 426 -7.20 -30.34 -11.19
C PRO A 426 -8.55 -29.78 -11.67
N PHE A 427 -9.04 -28.69 -11.07
CA PHE A 427 -10.32 -28.04 -11.37
C PHE A 427 -10.14 -26.52 -11.50
N LYS A 428 -11.14 -25.84 -12.06
CA LYS A 428 -11.14 -24.37 -12.16
C LYS A 428 -11.52 -23.71 -10.86
N THR A 429 -10.73 -22.74 -10.39
CA THR A 429 -11.10 -21.88 -9.28
C THR A 429 -12.19 -20.90 -9.71
N LEU A 430 -13.08 -20.50 -8.78
CA LEU A 430 -14.12 -19.51 -9.09
C LEU A 430 -13.55 -18.10 -9.25
N SER A 431 -12.45 -17.81 -8.59
CA SER A 431 -11.89 -16.45 -8.55
C SER A 431 -11.36 -15.97 -9.90
N LYS A 432 -10.77 -16.86 -10.69
CA LYS A 432 -10.16 -16.51 -11.98
C LYS A 432 -10.67 -17.36 -13.16
N GLY A 433 -11.48 -18.39 -12.90
CA GLY A 433 -11.87 -19.37 -13.91
C GLY A 433 -10.70 -20.24 -14.40
N GLU A 434 -9.55 -20.16 -13.75
CA GLU A 434 -8.31 -20.86 -14.06
C GLU A 434 -8.10 -22.03 -13.09
N LYS A 435 -7.28 -22.99 -13.50
CA LYS A 435 -6.95 -24.17 -12.69
C LYS A 435 -5.71 -23.91 -11.83
N GLU A 436 -5.76 -22.86 -10.98
CA GLU A 436 -4.58 -22.42 -10.23
C GLU A 436 -4.92 -21.70 -8.93
N LEU A 437 -3.98 -21.75 -7.97
CA LEU A 437 -4.05 -21.06 -6.70
C LEU A 437 -2.66 -20.55 -6.29
N GLU A 438 -2.52 -19.24 -6.11
CA GLU A 438 -1.36 -18.63 -5.50
C GLU A 438 -1.27 -18.99 -4.01
N ILE A 439 -0.10 -19.43 -3.55
CA ILE A 439 0.13 -19.87 -2.16
C ILE A 439 1.26 -19.12 -1.45
N ALA A 440 2.15 -18.48 -2.19
CA ALA A 440 3.24 -17.68 -1.64
C ALA A 440 3.66 -16.58 -2.62
N SER A 441 4.26 -15.52 -2.09
CA SER A 441 4.80 -14.40 -2.86
C SER A 441 6.15 -13.94 -2.31
N PHE A 442 7.04 -13.44 -3.20
CA PHE A 442 8.43 -13.10 -2.90
C PHE A 442 8.76 -11.73 -3.49
N HIS A 443 8.93 -10.72 -2.61
CA HIS A 443 9.02 -9.32 -3.00
C HIS A 443 10.40 -8.70 -2.74
N VAL A 444 10.81 -7.84 -3.65
CA VAL A 444 11.83 -6.81 -3.44
C VAL A 444 11.14 -5.46 -3.64
N HIS A 445 11.21 -4.59 -2.64
CA HIS A 445 10.54 -3.28 -2.68
C HIS A 445 11.47 -2.14 -3.08
N LYS A 446 12.76 -2.41 -3.29
CA LYS A 446 13.81 -1.39 -3.42
C LYS A 446 13.81 -0.45 -2.20
N ASP A 447 13.96 0.83 -2.43
CA ASP A 447 13.93 1.92 -1.44
C ASP A 447 12.52 2.43 -1.10
N PHE A 448 11.49 1.85 -1.71
CA PHE A 448 10.09 2.33 -1.60
C PHE A 448 9.61 2.57 -0.16
N TYR A 449 9.90 1.64 0.75
CA TYR A 449 9.51 1.80 2.16
C TYR A 449 10.52 2.61 2.95
N ALA A 450 11.82 2.57 2.60
CA ALA A 450 12.83 3.42 3.20
C ALA A 450 12.50 4.91 2.99
N GLU A 451 12.12 5.30 1.78
CA GLU A 451 11.68 6.67 1.48
C GLU A 451 10.39 7.05 2.21
N ARG A 452 9.37 6.18 2.23
CA ARG A 452 8.05 6.49 2.77
C ARG A 452 8.00 6.55 4.29
N PHE A 453 8.80 5.71 4.95
CA PHE A 453 8.96 5.73 6.41
C PHE A 453 10.16 6.59 6.85
N ASN A 454 10.87 7.21 5.87
CA ASN A 454 11.99 8.12 6.11
C ASN A 454 13.06 7.51 7.02
N PHE A 455 13.52 6.31 6.71
CA PHE A 455 14.69 5.72 7.35
C PHE A 455 15.83 5.55 6.33
N LYS A 456 17.06 5.66 6.79
CA LYS A 456 18.26 5.64 5.96
C LYS A 456 19.45 5.01 6.65
N ASP A 457 20.47 4.67 5.87
CA ASP A 457 21.77 4.26 6.41
C ASP A 457 22.54 5.45 7.01
N LYS A 458 23.34 5.18 8.03
CA LYS A 458 24.22 6.17 8.68
C LYS A 458 25.20 6.87 7.72
N SER A 459 25.55 6.23 6.61
CA SER A 459 26.48 6.71 5.57
C SER A 459 25.78 7.05 4.25
N ASP A 460 24.47 7.28 4.27
CA ASP A 460 23.61 7.56 3.10
C ASP A 460 23.70 6.51 1.97
N ARG A 461 24.11 5.27 2.29
CA ARG A 461 24.05 4.15 1.34
C ARG A 461 22.60 3.74 1.09
N ILE A 462 22.33 3.20 -0.10
CA ILE A 462 20.99 2.77 -0.50
C ILE A 462 20.54 1.59 0.37
N VAL A 463 19.38 1.74 1.02
CA VAL A 463 18.72 0.73 1.83
C VAL A 463 17.55 0.16 1.06
N TRP A 464 17.55 -1.15 0.83
CA TRP A 464 16.45 -1.86 0.25
C TRP A 464 15.65 -2.66 1.27
N THR A 465 14.40 -2.92 0.96
CA THR A 465 13.47 -3.72 1.76
C THR A 465 12.89 -4.84 0.92
N GLY A 466 12.42 -5.90 1.58
CA GLY A 466 11.72 -6.99 0.95
C GLY A 466 10.86 -7.77 1.94
N CYS A 467 9.92 -8.55 1.41
CA CYS A 467 9.16 -9.51 2.19
C CYS A 467 8.81 -10.76 1.38
N CYS A 468 8.50 -11.84 2.09
CA CYS A 468 7.97 -13.07 1.51
C CYS A 468 6.80 -13.53 2.35
N GLY A 469 5.63 -13.65 1.72
CA GLY A 469 4.41 -14.12 2.35
C GLY A 469 4.13 -15.59 2.00
N LEU A 470 4.03 -16.45 3.00
CA LEU A 470 3.72 -17.87 2.85
C LEU A 470 2.38 -18.16 3.52
N GLY A 471 1.40 -18.73 2.79
CA GLY A 471 0.02 -18.94 3.26
C GLY A 471 -0.27 -20.35 3.78
N PRO A 472 0.00 -20.69 5.06
CA PRO A 472 -0.17 -22.07 5.59
C PRO A 472 -1.58 -22.64 5.38
N THR A 473 -2.62 -21.80 5.41
CA THR A 473 -3.99 -22.25 5.14
C THR A 473 -4.18 -22.71 3.69
N ARG A 474 -3.61 -21.97 2.72
CA ARG A 474 -3.63 -22.37 1.31
C ARG A 474 -2.73 -23.58 1.05
N PHE A 475 -1.56 -23.63 1.69
CA PHE A 475 -0.69 -24.83 1.65
C PHE A 475 -1.43 -26.06 2.15
N ALA A 476 -2.13 -25.97 3.30
CA ALA A 476 -2.90 -27.10 3.85
C ALA A 476 -4.02 -27.54 2.89
N TYR A 477 -4.72 -26.60 2.28
CA TYR A 477 -5.77 -26.88 1.31
C TYR A 477 -5.24 -27.68 0.10
N VAL A 478 -4.18 -27.17 -0.55
CA VAL A 478 -3.61 -27.85 -1.73
C VAL A 478 -2.91 -29.17 -1.39
N PHE A 479 -2.34 -29.27 -0.18
CA PHE A 479 -1.79 -30.51 0.36
C PHE A 479 -2.87 -31.59 0.47
N LEU A 480 -4.04 -31.25 1.01
CA LEU A 480 -5.16 -32.19 1.13
C LEU A 480 -5.74 -32.60 -0.22
N LEU A 481 -5.79 -31.68 -1.20
CA LEU A 481 -6.16 -32.03 -2.58
C LEU A 481 -5.21 -33.10 -3.16
N ARG A 482 -3.93 -33.00 -2.85
CA ARG A 482 -2.91 -33.92 -3.34
C ARG A 482 -2.91 -35.25 -2.59
N HIS A 483 -2.90 -35.24 -1.25
CA HIS A 483 -2.66 -36.40 -0.41
C HIS A 483 -3.92 -37.04 0.18
N GLY A 484 -5.06 -36.32 0.14
CA GLY A 484 -6.31 -36.80 0.75
C GLY A 484 -6.37 -36.61 2.25
N LEU A 485 -7.38 -37.23 2.88
CA LEU A 485 -7.70 -37.04 4.28
C LEU A 485 -7.24 -38.22 5.16
N ASN A 486 -6.55 -39.21 4.59
CA ASN A 486 -6.00 -40.32 5.34
C ASN A 486 -4.59 -39.98 5.83
N PHE A 487 -4.43 -39.74 7.14
CA PHE A 487 -3.15 -39.37 7.76
C PHE A 487 -2.03 -40.39 7.50
N GLU A 488 -2.32 -41.65 7.44
CA GLU A 488 -1.32 -42.72 7.24
C GLU A 488 -0.65 -42.66 5.85
N GLU A 489 -1.34 -42.06 4.87
CA GLU A 489 -0.85 -41.91 3.51
C GLU A 489 -0.07 -40.59 3.26
N TRP A 490 0.09 -39.75 4.29
CA TRP A 490 0.79 -38.50 4.18
C TRP A 490 2.31 -38.65 4.18
N PRO A 491 3.07 -37.72 3.59
CA PRO A 491 4.53 -37.70 3.65
C PRO A 491 5.04 -37.76 5.08
N GLU A 492 6.14 -38.52 5.32
CA GLU A 492 6.66 -38.77 6.66
C GLU A 492 7.00 -37.48 7.40
N GLU A 493 7.62 -36.49 6.71
CA GLU A 493 7.97 -35.21 7.32
C GLU A 493 6.76 -34.45 7.89
N VAL A 494 5.60 -34.57 7.25
CA VAL A 494 4.34 -33.95 7.75
C VAL A 494 3.80 -34.72 8.94
N LYS A 495 3.85 -36.06 8.90
CA LYS A 495 3.43 -36.92 10.01
C LYS A 495 4.30 -36.69 11.24
N GLU A 496 5.62 -36.61 11.06
CA GLU A 496 6.57 -36.32 12.14
C GLU A 496 6.35 -34.95 12.74
N ALA A 497 6.15 -33.91 11.91
CA ALA A 497 5.86 -32.57 12.39
C ALA A 497 4.59 -32.54 13.27
N ILE A 498 3.53 -33.27 12.88
CA ILE A 498 2.31 -33.38 13.68
C ILE A 498 2.57 -34.14 14.97
N LYS A 499 3.28 -35.29 14.91
CA LYS A 499 3.62 -36.08 16.11
C LYS A 499 4.45 -35.28 17.11
N ASN A 500 5.41 -34.48 16.62
CA ASN A 500 6.24 -33.62 17.46
C ASN A 500 5.44 -32.53 18.16
N LEU A 501 4.43 -31.97 17.49
CA LEU A 501 3.59 -30.89 18.04
C LEU A 501 2.48 -31.40 18.96
N TYR A 502 1.86 -32.54 18.64
CA TYR A 502 0.61 -33.01 19.27
C TYR A 502 0.70 -34.41 19.84
N GLY A 503 1.80 -35.13 19.69
CA GLY A 503 1.96 -36.52 20.09
C GLY A 503 1.29 -37.53 19.15
N LYS A 504 0.11 -37.21 18.67
CA LYS A 504 -0.67 -38.00 17.69
C LYS A 504 -1.47 -37.10 16.78
N PHE A 505 -1.99 -37.62 15.68
CA PHE A 505 -2.93 -36.91 14.83
C PHE A 505 -4.25 -36.68 15.59
N PRO A 506 -4.76 -35.45 15.71
CA PRO A 506 -5.99 -35.18 16.45
C PRO A 506 -7.22 -35.80 15.82
N GLU A 507 -8.15 -36.18 16.64
CA GLU A 507 -9.44 -36.75 16.20
C GLU A 507 -10.35 -35.63 15.66
N SER A 508 -11.18 -36.00 14.69
CA SER A 508 -12.21 -35.10 14.15
C SER A 508 -13.26 -34.80 15.22
N LEU A 509 -13.70 -33.54 15.27
CA LEU A 509 -14.80 -33.17 16.14
C LEU A 509 -16.12 -33.70 15.54
N LYS A 510 -16.78 -34.63 16.26
CA LYS A 510 -18.09 -35.13 15.87
C LYS A 510 -19.16 -34.12 16.25
N LEU A 511 -19.63 -33.36 15.24
CA LEU A 511 -20.74 -32.44 15.40
C LEU A 511 -22.02 -33.10 14.87
N VAL A 512 -23.04 -33.15 15.71
CA VAL A 512 -24.38 -33.58 15.31
C VAL A 512 -25.20 -32.30 15.11
N SER A 513 -25.73 -32.11 13.90
CA SER A 513 -26.64 -30.99 13.66
C SER A 513 -27.94 -31.21 14.41
N TRP A 514 -28.37 -30.24 15.18
CA TRP A 514 -29.70 -30.18 15.75
C TRP A 514 -30.71 -29.96 14.63
N PRO A 515 -31.80 -30.72 14.54
CA PRO A 515 -32.80 -30.60 13.50
C PRO A 515 -33.51 -29.22 13.53
#